data_4908887bfedfd67dddbd2a0f0a0f48d5
#
_entry.id   4908887bfedfd67dddbd2a0f0a0f48d5
#
_cell.length_a   1.000
_cell.length_b   1.000
_cell.length_c   1.000
_cell.angle_alpha   90.00
_cell.angle_beta   90.00
_cell.angle_gamma   90.00
#
_symmetry.space_group_name_H-M   'P 1'
#
loop_
_entity.id
_entity.type
_entity.pdbx_description
1 polymer ?
#
loop_
_entity_poly.entity_id
_entity_poly.type
_entity_poly.pdbx_seq_one_letter_code
_entity_poly.pdbx_strand_id
1 'polypeptide(L)'
;ILGGLPDYGGAILLDGRDARTLDQRALAAHIAYIPQIHRPTFGYSVLDTALMGLTRQLSPFRSPSAAQEEQAMAALERMGVAQLARRSFSELSGGEQQLVLIARALCQQADILVMDEPTSSLDYGNQLRVLRCVKELARRGYTVILSTHDPQHALRFADCVLALSGGGVAAFGGARDVLTAELLHRLFGVDAVLLDTAHGPAIVPKGGVDDVPLDR
;
A
#
# COMPACT_ATOMS: atom_id res chain seq x y z
N ILE A 1 -4.67 -14.91 0.02
CA ILE A 1 -3.69 -15.89 -0.44
C ILE A 1 -2.59 -16.02 0.59
N LEU A 2 -1.82 -15.00 0.87
CA LEU A 2 -0.67 -15.02 1.80
C LEU A 2 -1.10 -15.01 3.29
N GLY A 3 -2.03 -15.86 3.68
CA GLY A 3 -2.53 -16.01 5.05
C GLY A 3 -4.05 -15.98 5.18
N GLY A 4 -4.78 -15.72 4.09
CA GLY A 4 -6.24 -15.64 4.11
C GLY A 4 -6.97 -16.70 3.27
N LEU A 5 -6.33 -17.23 2.22
CA LEU A 5 -6.90 -18.26 1.35
C LEU A 5 -5.95 -19.47 1.34
N PRO A 6 -6.31 -20.57 2.00
CA PRO A 6 -5.45 -21.78 2.05
C PRO A 6 -5.37 -22.49 0.70
N ASP A 7 -6.41 -22.39 -0.12
CA ASP A 7 -6.52 -23.08 -1.41
C ASP A 7 -6.52 -22.08 -2.58
N TYR A 8 -5.46 -22.11 -3.39
CA TYR A 8 -5.38 -21.37 -4.64
C TYR A 8 -4.71 -22.23 -5.72
N GLY A 9 -5.12 -22.03 -6.99
CA GLY A 9 -4.49 -22.65 -8.14
C GLY A 9 -3.14 -21.97 -8.50
N GLY A 10 -2.25 -22.72 -9.13
CA GLY A 10 -0.94 -22.21 -9.52
C GLY A 10 0.09 -22.21 -8.38
N ALA A 11 1.16 -21.44 -8.51
CA ALA A 11 2.23 -21.32 -7.53
C ALA A 11 2.60 -19.85 -7.28
N ILE A 12 2.92 -19.51 -6.04
CA ILE A 12 3.54 -18.23 -5.65
C ILE A 12 4.94 -18.54 -5.18
N LEU A 13 5.93 -18.00 -5.87
CA LEU A 13 7.33 -18.24 -5.54
C LEU A 13 7.92 -17.00 -4.86
N LEU A 14 8.54 -17.19 -3.70
CA LEU A 14 9.33 -16.20 -2.99
C LEU A 14 10.79 -16.70 -3.00
N ASP A 15 11.65 -15.97 -3.69
CA ASP A 15 13.05 -16.36 -3.91
C ASP A 15 13.20 -17.80 -4.41
N GLY A 16 12.31 -18.20 -5.36
CA GLY A 16 12.29 -19.54 -5.96
C GLY A 16 11.66 -20.64 -5.11
N ARG A 17 11.18 -20.34 -3.90
CA ARG A 17 10.50 -21.29 -3.00
C ARG A 17 8.99 -21.10 -3.04
N ASP A 18 8.24 -22.19 -3.15
CA ASP A 18 6.77 -22.12 -3.13
C ASP A 18 6.29 -21.61 -1.75
N ALA A 19 5.48 -20.55 -1.75
CA ALA A 19 4.95 -19.93 -0.54
C ALA A 19 4.16 -20.90 0.36
N ARG A 20 3.56 -21.96 -0.22
CA ARG A 20 2.88 -23.03 0.54
C ARG A 20 3.82 -23.85 1.43
N THR A 21 5.11 -23.86 1.13
CA THR A 21 6.12 -24.58 1.94
C THR A 21 6.68 -23.72 3.08
N LEU A 22 6.32 -22.45 3.13
CA LEU A 22 6.78 -21.50 4.13
C LEU A 22 5.75 -21.41 5.26
N ASP A 23 6.22 -21.46 6.50
CA ASP A 23 5.38 -21.14 7.65
C ASP A 23 5.10 -19.64 7.74
N GLN A 24 4.16 -19.24 8.59
CA GLN A 24 3.77 -17.83 8.75
C GLN A 24 4.95 -16.93 9.17
N ARG A 25 5.90 -17.47 9.95
CA ARG A 25 7.07 -16.73 10.41
C ARG A 25 8.05 -16.48 9.25
N ALA A 26 8.24 -17.46 8.39
CA ALA A 26 9.04 -17.32 7.18
C ALA A 26 8.38 -16.36 6.18
N LEU A 27 7.07 -16.47 5.95
CA LEU A 27 6.32 -15.53 5.11
C LEU A 27 6.43 -14.09 5.64
N ALA A 28 6.26 -13.89 6.95
CA ALA A 28 6.41 -12.59 7.58
C ALA A 28 7.85 -12.06 7.56
N ALA A 29 8.86 -12.87 7.20
CA ALA A 29 10.20 -12.37 6.94
C ALA A 29 10.31 -11.65 5.59
N HIS A 30 9.51 -12.06 4.61
CA HIS A 30 9.56 -11.54 3.26
C HIS A 30 8.48 -10.50 2.99
N ILE A 31 7.31 -10.61 3.63
CA ILE A 31 6.13 -9.80 3.28
C ILE A 31 5.55 -9.12 4.51
N ALA A 32 5.40 -7.80 4.42
CA ALA A 32 4.61 -7.01 5.35
C ALA A 32 3.30 -6.59 4.67
N TYR A 33 2.17 -6.83 5.34
CA TYR A 33 0.84 -6.52 4.84
C TYR A 33 0.23 -5.32 5.58
N ILE A 34 -0.30 -4.38 4.81
CA ILE A 34 -1.00 -3.19 5.29
C ILE A 34 -2.43 -3.26 4.76
N PRO A 35 -3.42 -3.56 5.63
CA PRO A 35 -4.83 -3.67 5.24
C PRO A 35 -5.45 -2.30 4.97
N GLN A 36 -6.53 -2.26 4.17
CA GLN A 36 -7.31 -1.06 3.87
C GLN A 36 -7.90 -0.40 5.13
N ILE A 37 -8.42 -1.20 6.05
CA ILE A 37 -9.05 -0.73 7.28
C ILE A 37 -8.28 -1.30 8.46
N HIS A 38 -7.78 -0.41 9.31
CA HIS A 38 -7.24 -0.76 10.61
C HIS A 38 -8.08 -0.09 11.70
N ARG A 39 -8.93 -0.88 12.37
CA ARG A 39 -9.68 -0.42 13.54
C ARG A 39 -8.94 -0.88 14.79
N PRO A 40 -8.23 0.00 15.49
CA PRO A 40 -7.61 -0.37 16.75
C PRO A 40 -8.70 -0.68 17.78
N THR A 41 -8.64 -1.86 18.38
CA THR A 41 -9.55 -2.27 19.45
C THR A 41 -9.16 -1.64 20.80
N PHE A 42 -7.94 -1.12 20.89
CA PHE A 42 -7.34 -0.57 22.11
C PHE A 42 -6.63 0.76 21.83
N GLY A 43 -6.53 1.63 22.86
CA GLY A 43 -5.89 2.96 22.78
C GLY A 43 -4.35 2.89 22.78
N TYR A 44 -3.75 2.15 21.85
CA TYR A 44 -2.29 2.10 21.71
C TYR A 44 -1.72 3.43 21.30
N SER A 45 -0.51 3.75 21.77
CA SER A 45 0.23 4.88 21.24
C SER A 45 0.74 4.60 19.81
N VAL A 46 1.15 5.66 19.12
CA VAL A 46 1.79 5.56 17.81
C VAL A 46 3.06 4.70 17.90
N LEU A 47 3.86 4.89 18.96
CA LEU A 47 5.07 4.10 19.18
C LEU A 47 4.74 2.62 19.41
N ASP A 48 3.75 2.32 20.25
CA ASP A 48 3.32 0.92 20.48
C ASP A 48 2.85 0.27 19.17
N THR A 49 2.11 1.02 18.36
CA THR A 49 1.65 0.54 17.03
C THR A 49 2.82 0.23 16.11
N ALA A 50 3.86 1.05 16.09
CA ALA A 50 5.06 0.79 15.30
C ALA A 50 5.84 -0.42 15.84
N LEU A 51 5.97 -0.55 17.17
CA LEU A 51 6.62 -1.68 17.85
C LEU A 51 5.96 -3.02 17.57
N MET A 52 4.64 -3.05 17.26
CA MET A 52 3.97 -4.28 16.84
C MET A 52 4.56 -4.88 15.56
N GLY A 53 5.23 -4.09 14.72
CA GLY A 53 5.99 -4.59 13.56
C GLY A 53 7.17 -5.48 13.95
N LEU A 54 7.70 -5.32 15.16
CA LEU A 54 8.82 -6.10 15.70
C LEU A 54 8.39 -7.41 16.39
N THR A 55 7.11 -7.81 16.30
CA THR A 55 6.55 -8.97 17.03
C THR A 55 7.38 -10.24 16.85
N ARG A 56 8.03 -10.45 15.71
CA ARG A 56 8.93 -11.58 15.46
C ARG A 56 10.19 -11.55 16.34
N GLN A 57 10.61 -10.38 16.80
CA GLN A 57 11.81 -10.14 17.60
C GLN A 57 11.47 -9.92 19.08
N LEU A 58 10.17 -9.70 19.40
CA LEU A 58 9.71 -9.51 20.77
C LEU A 58 9.52 -10.87 21.47
N SER A 59 10.02 -10.97 22.69
CA SER A 59 9.66 -12.07 23.57
C SER A 59 8.27 -11.80 24.16
N PRO A 60 7.35 -12.79 24.22
CA PRO A 60 5.97 -12.59 24.69
C PRO A 60 5.83 -11.99 26.10
N PHE A 61 6.87 -12.09 26.92
CA PHE A 61 6.86 -11.70 28.35
C PHE A 61 7.86 -10.58 28.68
N ARG A 62 8.42 -9.90 27.69
CA ARG A 62 9.38 -8.81 27.91
C ARG A 62 8.89 -7.53 27.27
N SER A 63 9.08 -6.41 27.98
CA SER A 63 8.93 -5.09 27.38
C SER A 63 9.94 -4.90 26.24
N PRO A 64 9.60 -4.07 25.24
CA PRO A 64 10.55 -3.70 24.20
C PRO A 64 11.85 -3.17 24.79
N SER A 65 12.97 -3.52 24.17
CA SER A 65 14.28 -2.97 24.55
C SER A 65 14.46 -1.57 23.96
N ALA A 66 15.39 -0.79 24.52
CA ALA A 66 15.74 0.53 23.99
C ALA A 66 16.11 0.48 22.50
N ALA A 67 16.82 -0.55 22.04
CA ALA A 67 17.17 -0.73 20.62
C ALA A 67 15.91 -0.95 19.73
N GLN A 68 14.89 -1.65 20.25
CA GLN A 68 13.63 -1.84 19.53
C GLN A 68 12.80 -0.56 19.49
N GLU A 69 12.79 0.21 20.56
CA GLU A 69 12.16 1.54 20.55
C GLU A 69 12.85 2.48 19.57
N GLU A 70 14.18 2.50 19.54
CA GLU A 70 14.97 3.30 18.58
C GLU A 70 14.66 2.88 17.13
N GLN A 71 14.55 1.59 16.84
CA GLN A 71 14.17 1.08 15.52
C GLN A 71 12.76 1.53 15.13
N ALA A 72 11.80 1.47 16.04
CA ALA A 72 10.44 1.94 15.81
C ALA A 72 10.40 3.46 15.58
N MET A 73 11.14 4.23 16.39
CA MET A 73 11.27 5.68 16.22
C MET A 73 11.88 6.04 14.87
N ALA A 74 12.94 5.37 14.44
CA ALA A 74 13.56 5.59 13.13
C ALA A 74 12.58 5.31 11.97
N ALA A 75 11.71 4.30 12.10
CA ALA A 75 10.66 4.02 11.12
C ALA A 75 9.60 5.14 11.09
N LEU A 76 9.19 5.66 12.25
CA LEU A 76 8.27 6.80 12.36
C LEU A 76 8.88 8.09 11.79
N GLU A 77 10.17 8.33 12.00
CA GLU A 77 10.92 9.46 11.43
C GLU A 77 10.94 9.39 9.91
N ARG A 78 11.20 8.20 9.34
CA ARG A 78 11.14 7.98 7.88
C ARG A 78 9.79 8.36 7.28
N MET A 79 8.70 8.11 8.02
CA MET A 79 7.34 8.45 7.59
C MET A 79 6.93 9.89 7.96
N GLY A 80 7.78 10.62 8.66
CA GLY A 80 7.53 12.01 9.08
C GLY A 80 6.41 12.13 10.11
N VAL A 81 6.30 11.15 11.03
CA VAL A 81 5.26 11.09 12.09
C VAL A 81 5.85 10.82 13.49
N ALA A 82 7.15 10.87 13.67
CA ALA A 82 7.82 10.60 14.95
C ALA A 82 7.38 11.55 16.07
N GLN A 83 7.04 12.81 15.77
CA GLN A 83 6.52 13.79 16.71
C GLN A 83 5.20 13.36 17.35
N LEU A 84 4.50 12.39 16.76
CA LEU A 84 3.22 11.85 17.23
C LEU A 84 3.40 10.59 18.09
N ALA A 85 4.63 10.13 18.35
CA ALA A 85 4.94 8.83 18.96
C ALA A 85 4.19 8.54 20.26
N ARG A 86 3.93 9.58 21.07
CA ARG A 86 3.22 9.46 22.38
C ARG A 86 1.71 9.67 22.29
N ARG A 87 1.18 10.08 21.12
CA ARG A 87 -0.27 10.25 20.95
C ARG A 87 -0.96 8.92 20.76
N SER A 88 -2.24 8.87 21.11
CA SER A 88 -3.08 7.72 20.78
C SER A 88 -3.21 7.59 19.25
N PHE A 89 -3.03 6.38 18.72
CA PHE A 89 -3.20 6.11 17.30
C PHE A 89 -4.61 6.45 16.79
N SER A 90 -5.63 6.25 17.65
CA SER A 90 -7.04 6.55 17.31
C SER A 90 -7.35 8.06 17.18
N GLU A 91 -6.50 8.93 17.70
CA GLU A 91 -6.66 10.39 17.61
C GLU A 91 -6.02 10.99 16.36
N LEU A 92 -5.33 10.19 15.56
CA LEU A 92 -4.66 10.64 14.36
C LEU A 92 -5.64 10.80 13.20
N SER A 93 -5.33 11.72 12.27
CA SER A 93 -5.98 11.77 10.96
C SER A 93 -5.73 10.47 10.19
N GLY A 94 -6.62 10.13 9.25
CA GLY A 94 -6.47 8.91 8.42
C GLY A 94 -5.12 8.83 7.71
N GLY A 95 -4.61 9.95 7.20
CA GLY A 95 -3.30 10.01 6.56
C GLY A 95 -2.14 9.75 7.52
N GLU A 96 -2.20 10.29 8.74
CA GLU A 96 -1.20 10.01 9.77
C GLU A 96 -1.27 8.55 10.21
N GLN A 97 -2.48 8.00 10.40
CA GLN A 97 -2.66 6.57 10.71
C GLN A 97 -2.03 5.69 9.64
N GLN A 98 -2.26 6.01 8.36
CA GLN A 98 -1.69 5.25 7.24
C GLN A 98 -0.16 5.28 7.26
N LEU A 99 0.45 6.44 7.51
CA LEU A 99 1.91 6.56 7.63
C LEU A 99 2.47 5.77 8.81
N VAL A 100 1.77 5.72 9.95
CA VAL A 100 2.13 4.89 11.11
C VAL A 100 2.04 3.39 10.76
N LEU A 101 1.02 2.96 10.01
CA LEU A 101 0.91 1.57 9.56
C LEU A 101 2.04 1.18 8.60
N ILE A 102 2.46 2.10 7.73
CA ILE A 102 3.66 1.89 6.90
C ILE A 102 4.91 1.80 7.76
N ALA A 103 5.07 2.68 8.77
CA ALA A 103 6.21 2.61 9.72
C ALA A 103 6.23 1.26 10.45
N ARG A 104 5.07 0.76 10.92
CA ARG A 104 4.95 -0.58 11.50
C ARG A 104 5.41 -1.68 10.54
N ALA A 105 5.03 -1.59 9.26
CA ALA A 105 5.46 -2.55 8.24
C ALA A 105 6.98 -2.49 8.01
N LEU A 106 7.59 -1.30 8.05
CA LEU A 106 9.04 -1.14 7.96
C LEU A 106 9.79 -1.77 9.16
N CYS A 107 9.20 -1.70 10.37
CA CYS A 107 9.75 -2.36 11.55
C CYS A 107 9.84 -3.88 11.38
N GLN A 108 8.96 -4.48 10.56
CA GLN A 108 8.97 -5.92 10.28
C GLN A 108 10.21 -6.35 9.49
N GLN A 109 10.91 -5.39 8.82
CA GLN A 109 12.10 -5.64 7.99
C GLN A 109 11.85 -6.61 6.83
N ALA A 110 10.66 -6.60 6.28
CA ALA A 110 10.31 -7.36 5.09
C ALA A 110 10.69 -6.58 3.82
N ASP A 111 11.12 -7.27 2.78
CA ASP A 111 11.53 -6.66 1.51
C ASP A 111 10.33 -6.32 0.62
N ILE A 112 9.19 -6.97 0.85
CA ILE A 112 7.96 -6.80 0.07
C ILE A 112 6.88 -6.17 0.96
N LEU A 113 6.34 -5.04 0.51
CA LEU A 113 5.21 -4.36 1.14
C LEU A 113 3.96 -4.58 0.29
N VAL A 114 2.93 -5.21 0.86
CA VAL A 114 1.62 -5.39 0.21
C VAL A 114 0.62 -4.48 0.88
N MET A 115 -0.01 -3.59 0.12
CA MET A 115 -0.93 -2.58 0.61
C MET A 115 -2.29 -2.71 -0.08
N ASP A 116 -3.34 -2.81 0.70
CA ASP A 116 -4.69 -2.87 0.16
C ASP A 116 -5.34 -1.50 0.23
N GLU A 117 -5.55 -0.89 -0.95
CA GLU A 117 -6.13 0.44 -1.13
C GLU A 117 -5.63 1.50 -0.12
N PRO A 118 -4.32 1.76 -0.02
CA PRO A 118 -3.75 2.55 1.07
C PRO A 118 -4.19 4.03 1.09
N THR A 119 -4.95 4.47 0.11
CA THR A 119 -5.37 5.86 -0.06
C THR A 119 -6.89 6.06 -0.13
N SER A 120 -7.71 5.00 -0.13
CA SER A 120 -9.15 5.04 -0.44
C SER A 120 -9.99 5.93 0.49
N SER A 121 -9.58 6.08 1.76
CA SER A 121 -10.31 6.87 2.76
C SER A 121 -9.64 8.20 3.11
N LEU A 122 -8.66 8.63 2.31
CA LEU A 122 -7.87 9.83 2.57
C LEU A 122 -8.32 11.00 1.70
N ASP A 123 -8.20 12.22 2.21
CA ASP A 123 -8.28 13.42 1.39
C ASP A 123 -7.12 13.50 0.38
N TYR A 124 -7.29 14.31 -0.65
CA TYR A 124 -6.36 14.41 -1.77
C TYR A 124 -4.92 14.71 -1.36
N GLY A 125 -4.71 15.59 -0.37
CA GLY A 125 -3.37 15.95 0.12
C GLY A 125 -2.67 14.78 0.79
N ASN A 126 -3.40 14.06 1.65
CA ASN A 126 -2.91 12.88 2.34
C ASN A 126 -2.67 11.71 1.38
N GLN A 127 -3.53 11.52 0.36
CA GLN A 127 -3.30 10.53 -0.71
C GLN A 127 -1.93 10.73 -1.37
N LEU A 128 -1.65 11.97 -1.82
CA LEU A 128 -0.37 12.29 -2.47
C LEU A 128 0.82 12.13 -1.52
N ARG A 129 0.66 12.47 -0.24
CA ARG A 129 1.71 12.29 0.77
C ARG A 129 2.05 10.81 0.94
N VAL A 130 1.06 9.94 1.11
CA VAL A 130 1.23 8.49 1.23
C VAL A 130 1.88 7.91 -0.02
N LEU A 131 1.37 8.23 -1.22
CA LEU A 131 1.92 7.71 -2.47
C LEU A 131 3.37 8.16 -2.73
N ARG A 132 3.74 9.37 -2.33
CA ARG A 132 5.14 9.84 -2.39
C ARG A 132 6.04 9.02 -1.45
N CYS A 133 5.59 8.76 -0.23
CA CYS A 133 6.32 7.90 0.71
C CYS A 133 6.49 6.49 0.14
N VAL A 134 5.45 5.92 -0.44
CA VAL A 134 5.49 4.60 -1.09
C VAL A 134 6.48 4.56 -2.25
N LYS A 135 6.45 5.57 -3.13
CA LYS A 135 7.40 5.69 -4.25
C LYS A 135 8.84 5.80 -3.78
N GLU A 136 9.08 6.53 -2.69
CA GLU A 136 10.41 6.67 -2.09
C GLU A 136 10.91 5.34 -1.49
N LEU A 137 10.01 4.54 -0.89
CA LEU A 137 10.36 3.20 -0.41
C LEU A 137 10.77 2.29 -1.56
N ALA A 138 10.02 2.31 -2.68
CA ALA A 138 10.38 1.55 -3.88
C ALA A 138 11.76 1.94 -4.42
N ARG A 139 12.08 3.25 -4.45
CA ARG A 139 13.43 3.74 -4.85
C ARG A 139 14.54 3.27 -3.92
N ARG A 140 14.23 2.97 -2.68
CA ARG A 140 15.18 2.44 -1.68
C ARG A 140 15.32 0.92 -1.71
N GLY A 141 14.69 0.26 -2.68
CA GLY A 141 14.83 -1.18 -2.92
C GLY A 141 13.70 -2.05 -2.36
N TYR A 142 12.66 -1.47 -1.75
CA TYR A 142 11.49 -2.24 -1.37
C TYR A 142 10.68 -2.61 -2.61
N THR A 143 10.20 -3.85 -2.68
CA THR A 143 9.16 -4.23 -3.63
C THR A 143 7.81 -3.84 -3.05
N VAL A 144 7.07 -2.96 -3.74
CA VAL A 144 5.76 -2.52 -3.27
C VAL A 144 4.68 -2.99 -4.22
N ILE A 145 3.70 -3.70 -3.68
CA ILE A 145 2.49 -4.12 -4.38
C ILE A 145 1.33 -3.42 -3.69
N LEU A 146 0.58 -2.60 -4.43
CA LEU A 146 -0.61 -1.95 -3.89
C LEU A 146 -1.81 -2.14 -4.80
N SER A 147 -3.00 -2.32 -4.22
CA SER A 147 -4.26 -2.23 -4.95
C SER A 147 -4.73 -0.78 -4.98
N THR A 148 -5.36 -0.38 -6.07
CA THR A 148 -6.02 0.92 -6.22
C THR A 148 -7.12 0.83 -7.27
N HIS A 149 -8.18 1.60 -7.09
CA HIS A 149 -9.21 1.84 -8.12
C HIS A 149 -9.00 3.19 -8.83
N ASP A 150 -7.95 3.95 -8.49
CA ASP A 150 -7.63 5.23 -9.12
C ASP A 150 -6.55 5.04 -10.19
N PRO A 151 -6.90 5.10 -11.50
CA PRO A 151 -5.96 4.94 -12.59
C PRO A 151 -4.94 6.09 -12.66
N GLN A 152 -5.28 7.29 -12.16
CA GLN A 152 -4.36 8.42 -12.11
C GLN A 152 -3.21 8.16 -11.12
N HIS A 153 -3.51 7.52 -9.99
CA HIS A 153 -2.49 7.10 -9.02
C HIS A 153 -1.57 6.04 -9.63
N ALA A 154 -2.15 5.02 -10.29
CA ALA A 154 -1.37 4.00 -10.97
C ALA A 154 -0.47 4.62 -12.06
N LEU A 155 -0.99 5.50 -12.91
CA LEU A 155 -0.24 6.15 -13.99
C LEU A 155 0.94 6.99 -13.49
N ARG A 156 0.80 7.65 -12.34
CA ARG A 156 1.82 8.59 -11.80
C ARG A 156 2.85 7.93 -10.90
N PHE A 157 2.47 6.90 -10.17
CA PHE A 157 3.28 6.37 -9.08
C PHE A 157 3.75 4.93 -9.30
N ALA A 158 3.03 4.11 -10.08
CA ALA A 158 3.45 2.75 -10.34
C ALA A 158 4.50 2.66 -11.47
N ASP A 159 5.39 1.69 -11.38
CA ASP A 159 6.32 1.32 -12.45
C ASP A 159 5.63 0.31 -13.39
N CYS A 160 4.92 -0.67 -12.81
CA CYS A 160 4.11 -1.66 -13.54
C CYS A 160 2.67 -1.67 -13.01
N VAL A 161 1.74 -2.03 -13.89
CA VAL A 161 0.31 -2.16 -13.59
C VAL A 161 -0.16 -3.54 -14.00
N LEU A 162 -0.87 -4.20 -13.09
CA LEU A 162 -1.69 -5.38 -13.36
C LEU A 162 -3.16 -4.96 -13.28
N ALA A 163 -3.82 -4.88 -14.41
CA ALA A 163 -5.25 -4.55 -14.49
C ALA A 163 -6.09 -5.82 -14.44
N LEU A 164 -7.08 -5.85 -13.56
CA LEU A 164 -8.01 -6.97 -13.37
C LEU A 164 -9.42 -6.57 -13.79
N SER A 165 -10.11 -7.43 -14.53
CA SER A 165 -11.51 -7.23 -14.92
C SER A 165 -12.17 -8.57 -15.21
N GLY A 166 -13.45 -8.73 -14.86
CA GLY A 166 -14.22 -9.94 -15.14
C GLY A 166 -13.62 -11.22 -14.55
N GLY A 167 -12.91 -11.11 -13.40
CA GLY A 167 -12.24 -12.25 -12.75
C GLY A 167 -10.93 -12.70 -13.41
N GLY A 168 -10.41 -11.94 -14.37
CA GLY A 168 -9.18 -12.25 -15.09
C GLY A 168 -8.22 -11.07 -15.23
N VAL A 169 -7.03 -11.35 -15.77
CA VAL A 169 -6.05 -10.32 -16.10
C VAL A 169 -6.46 -9.64 -17.42
N ALA A 170 -6.76 -8.36 -17.34
CA ALA A 170 -7.09 -7.54 -18.50
C ALA A 170 -5.86 -7.00 -19.22
N ALA A 171 -4.82 -6.63 -18.46
CA ALA A 171 -3.53 -6.17 -18.98
C ALA A 171 -2.44 -6.25 -17.90
N PHE A 172 -1.16 -6.36 -18.33
CA PHE A 172 0.00 -6.31 -17.46
C PHE A 172 1.18 -5.69 -18.18
N GLY A 173 1.90 -4.78 -17.55
CA GLY A 173 3.10 -4.14 -18.12
C GLY A 173 3.43 -2.80 -17.50
N GLY A 174 4.28 -2.02 -18.15
CA GLY A 174 4.61 -0.66 -17.74
C GLY A 174 3.36 0.23 -17.61
N ALA A 175 3.29 1.07 -16.59
CA ALA A 175 2.08 1.85 -16.31
C ALA A 175 1.64 2.69 -17.53
N ARG A 176 2.57 3.32 -18.23
CA ARG A 176 2.28 4.14 -19.42
C ARG A 176 1.87 3.33 -20.64
N ASP A 177 2.35 2.10 -20.74
CA ASP A 177 2.05 1.23 -21.89
C ASP A 177 0.69 0.56 -21.73
N VAL A 178 0.33 0.24 -20.49
CA VAL A 178 -0.89 -0.50 -20.14
C VAL A 178 -2.11 0.42 -20.00
N LEU A 179 -1.95 1.57 -19.34
CA LEU A 179 -3.06 2.49 -19.08
C LEU A 179 -3.36 3.33 -20.33
N THR A 180 -4.10 2.74 -21.27
CA THR A 180 -4.58 3.38 -22.50
C THR A 180 -6.03 3.85 -22.37
N ALA A 181 -6.49 4.70 -23.30
CA ALA A 181 -7.88 5.14 -23.35
C ALA A 181 -8.84 3.95 -23.48
N GLU A 182 -8.48 2.95 -24.31
CA GLU A 182 -9.26 1.73 -24.52
C GLU A 182 -9.37 0.90 -23.24
N LEU A 183 -8.26 0.76 -22.48
CA LEU A 183 -8.28 0.04 -21.21
C LEU A 183 -9.14 0.78 -20.18
N LEU A 184 -9.02 2.10 -20.08
CA LEU A 184 -9.82 2.91 -19.17
C LEU A 184 -11.31 2.80 -19.49
N HIS A 185 -11.69 2.85 -20.78
CA HIS A 185 -13.07 2.62 -21.20
C HIS A 185 -13.56 1.22 -20.78
N ARG A 186 -12.76 0.18 -21.02
CA ARG A 186 -13.12 -1.20 -20.67
C ARG A 186 -13.27 -1.44 -19.17
N LEU A 187 -12.42 -0.81 -18.34
CA LEU A 187 -12.40 -1.00 -16.89
C LEU A 187 -13.47 -0.17 -16.17
N PHE A 188 -13.65 1.07 -16.61
CA PHE A 188 -14.41 2.08 -15.87
C PHE A 188 -15.63 2.61 -16.66
N GLY A 189 -15.76 2.28 -17.95
CA GLY A 189 -16.82 2.81 -18.81
C GLY A 189 -16.65 4.30 -19.12
N VAL A 190 -15.45 4.85 -18.99
CA VAL A 190 -15.15 6.28 -19.16
C VAL A 190 -14.26 6.48 -20.37
N ASP A 191 -14.70 7.34 -21.29
CA ASP A 191 -13.86 7.87 -22.36
C ASP A 191 -12.89 8.90 -21.80
N ALA A 192 -11.61 8.70 -21.99
CA ALA A 192 -10.57 9.59 -21.49
C ALA A 192 -9.48 9.83 -22.51
N VAL A 193 -8.70 10.88 -22.33
CA VAL A 193 -7.43 11.13 -23.00
C VAL A 193 -6.30 11.11 -21.97
N LEU A 194 -5.15 10.60 -22.38
CA LEU A 194 -3.92 10.67 -21.60
C LEU A 194 -3.09 11.84 -22.17
N LEU A 195 -2.70 12.74 -21.28
CA LEU A 195 -1.92 13.94 -21.61
C LEU A 195 -0.61 13.91 -20.85
N ASP A 196 0.48 14.22 -21.54
CA ASP A 196 1.74 14.56 -20.88
C ASP A 196 1.73 16.04 -20.53
N THR A 197 1.89 16.34 -19.25
CA THR A 197 1.94 17.71 -18.73
C THR A 197 3.33 18.02 -18.15
N ALA A 198 3.64 19.29 -17.93
CA ALA A 198 4.88 19.71 -17.25
C ALA A 198 5.04 19.10 -15.84
N HIS A 199 3.92 18.61 -15.25
CA HIS A 199 3.89 18.02 -13.90
C HIS A 199 3.69 16.49 -13.90
N GLY A 200 3.85 15.84 -15.07
CA GLY A 200 3.67 14.39 -15.28
C GLY A 200 2.40 14.04 -16.03
N PRO A 201 2.15 12.74 -16.25
CA PRO A 201 1.00 12.29 -17.02
C PRO A 201 -0.32 12.55 -16.28
N ALA A 202 -1.36 12.85 -17.06
CA ALA A 202 -2.71 13.08 -16.56
C ALA A 202 -3.74 12.32 -17.39
N ILE A 203 -4.76 11.79 -16.73
CA ILE A 203 -5.95 11.21 -17.35
C ILE A 203 -7.04 12.27 -17.28
N VAL A 204 -7.57 12.65 -18.43
CA VAL A 204 -8.64 13.65 -18.56
C VAL A 204 -9.86 12.99 -19.19
N PRO A 205 -10.99 12.85 -18.47
CA PRO A 205 -12.23 12.36 -19.04
C PRO A 205 -12.66 13.23 -20.24
N LYS A 206 -13.18 12.60 -21.30
CA LYS A 206 -13.84 13.27 -22.42
C LYS A 206 -15.29 13.51 -22.04
N GLY A 207 -15.83 14.65 -22.44
CA GLY A 207 -17.21 15.04 -22.17
C GLY A 207 -17.33 15.98 -20.96
N GLY A 208 -18.39 16.78 -20.95
CA GLY A 208 -18.79 17.60 -19.82
C GLY A 208 -19.46 16.77 -18.73
N VAL A 209 -19.77 17.40 -17.60
CA VAL A 209 -20.51 16.77 -16.49
C VAL A 209 -21.89 16.24 -16.95
N ASP A 210 -22.41 16.81 -18.06
CA ASP A 210 -23.73 16.47 -18.64
C ASP A 210 -23.71 15.19 -19.50
N ASP A 211 -22.53 14.67 -19.87
CA ASP A 211 -22.37 13.51 -20.75
C ASP A 211 -22.20 12.18 -19.99
N VAL A 212 -22.21 12.20 -18.67
CA VAL A 212 -22.09 11.00 -17.84
C VAL A 212 -23.49 10.41 -17.62
N PRO A 213 -23.80 9.19 -18.11
CA PRO A 213 -25.07 8.54 -17.83
C PRO A 213 -25.29 8.39 -16.32
N LEU A 214 -26.40 8.92 -15.82
CA LEU A 214 -26.77 8.82 -14.39
C LEU A 214 -27.34 7.45 -14.00
N ASP A 215 -27.51 6.53 -14.97
CA ASP A 215 -28.11 5.23 -14.77
C ASP A 215 -27.04 4.13 -14.66
N ARG A 216 -26.75 3.74 -13.42
CA ARG A 216 -26.24 2.41 -13.03
C ARG A 216 -26.75 2.00 -11.66
#